data_88894dc09bf7c7470e2574bfd8c1aba6
#
_entry.id   88894dc09bf7c7470e2574bfd8c1aba6
#
_cell.length_a   1.000
_cell.length_b   1.000
_cell.length_c   1.000
_cell.angle_alpha   90.00
_cell.angle_beta   90.00
_cell.angle_gamma   90.00
#
_symmetry.space_group_name_H-M   'P 1'
#
loop_
_entity.id
_entity.type
_entity.pdbx_description
1 polymer ?
#
loop_
_entity_poly.entity_id
_entity_poly.type
_entity_poly.pdbx_seq_one_letter_code
_entity_poly.pdbx_strand_id
1 'polypeptide(L)'
;MGRRLDANSSGVGKALLAFAPETNMNRRLTGRAMARHNRNTIASPDKLARELKKVRELGYAFEDEEGEIGFRCIGVPVYDSANKVISAVSVAGTTAQIPKERAAKLASVVKATALEISEHLGSNTIAADSE
;
A
#
# COMPACT_ATOMS: atom_id res chain seq x y z
N MET A 1 -2.74 -18.86 -10.55
CA MET A 1 -1.56 -18.19 -9.98
C MET A 1 -1.23 -16.96 -10.80
N GLY A 2 -0.77 -15.89 -10.21
CA GLY A 2 -0.37 -14.70 -10.96
C GLY A 2 -1.51 -13.75 -11.34
N ARG A 3 -2.51 -13.59 -10.49
CA ARG A 3 -3.53 -12.58 -10.70
C ARG A 3 -2.90 -11.18 -10.65
N ARG A 4 -3.19 -10.37 -11.67
CA ARG A 4 -2.76 -8.97 -11.72
C ARG A 4 -3.77 -8.07 -11.05
N LEU A 5 -3.29 -7.18 -10.18
CA LEU A 5 -4.11 -6.14 -9.56
C LEU A 5 -3.60 -4.78 -10.00
N ASP A 6 -4.52 -3.84 -10.16
CA ASP A 6 -4.15 -2.49 -10.52
C ASP A 6 -3.53 -1.76 -9.32
N ALA A 7 -2.44 -1.04 -9.55
CA ALA A 7 -1.71 -0.37 -8.49
C ALA A 7 -2.54 0.72 -7.80
N ASN A 8 -3.44 1.38 -8.53
CA ASN A 8 -4.27 2.44 -7.96
C ASN A 8 -5.43 1.93 -7.09
N SER A 9 -5.75 0.63 -7.17
CA SER A 9 -6.91 0.07 -6.47
C SER A 9 -6.58 -1.13 -5.58
N SER A 10 -5.30 -1.36 -5.26
CA SER A 10 -4.89 -2.43 -4.35
C SER A 10 -4.03 -1.88 -3.23
N GLY A 11 -4.10 -2.51 -2.05
CA GLY A 11 -3.28 -2.11 -0.91
C GLY A 11 -1.79 -2.31 -1.19
N VAL A 12 -1.43 -3.43 -1.80
CA VAL A 12 -0.04 -3.71 -2.20
C VAL A 12 0.44 -2.68 -3.22
N GLY A 13 -0.35 -2.41 -4.25
CA GLY A 13 0.01 -1.43 -5.28
C GLY A 13 0.19 -0.03 -4.73
N LYS A 14 -0.73 0.42 -3.89
CA LYS A 14 -0.63 1.75 -3.27
C LYS A 14 0.59 1.85 -2.35
N ALA A 15 0.89 0.79 -1.59
CA ALA A 15 2.08 0.77 -0.73
C ALA A 15 3.36 0.85 -1.56
N LEU A 16 3.44 0.09 -2.64
CA LEU A 16 4.60 0.13 -3.53
C LEU A 16 4.76 1.50 -4.19
N LEU A 17 3.68 2.08 -4.69
CA LEU A 17 3.72 3.40 -5.33
C LEU A 17 4.08 4.50 -4.36
N ALA A 18 3.53 4.47 -3.15
CA ALA A 18 3.74 5.53 -2.15
C ALA A 18 5.20 5.66 -1.73
N PHE A 19 5.91 4.55 -1.66
CA PHE A 19 7.29 4.51 -1.18
C PHE A 19 8.32 4.32 -2.30
N ALA A 20 7.87 4.25 -3.56
CA ALA A 20 8.77 4.22 -4.70
C ALA A 20 9.38 5.61 -4.93
N PRO A 21 10.53 5.70 -5.63
CA PRO A 21 11.07 7.01 -6.01
C PRO A 21 10.04 7.82 -6.81
N GLU A 22 9.98 9.12 -6.54
CA GLU A 22 9.00 10.03 -7.14
C GLU A 22 9.03 9.99 -8.67
N THR A 23 10.20 9.84 -9.26
CA THR A 23 10.36 9.72 -10.71
C THR A 23 9.60 8.51 -11.27
N ASN A 24 9.63 7.38 -10.55
CA ASN A 24 8.91 6.18 -10.96
C ASN A 24 7.40 6.37 -10.83
N MET A 25 6.97 7.07 -9.79
CA MET A 25 5.56 7.38 -9.58
C MET A 25 5.03 8.25 -10.72
N ASN A 26 5.72 9.31 -11.07
CA ASN A 26 5.34 10.20 -12.16
C ASN A 26 5.25 9.44 -13.49
N ARG A 27 6.20 8.56 -13.76
CA ARG A 27 6.21 7.75 -14.98
C ARG A 27 4.99 6.84 -15.05
N ARG A 28 4.57 6.28 -13.91
CA ARG A 28 3.43 5.37 -13.84
C ARG A 28 2.09 6.09 -13.91
N LEU A 29 2.04 7.33 -13.44
CA LEU A 29 0.81 8.12 -13.41
C LEU A 29 0.56 8.86 -14.71
N THR A 30 1.61 9.16 -15.49
CA THR A 30 1.46 9.86 -16.77
C THR A 30 1.27 8.86 -17.91
N GLY A 31 0.35 9.17 -18.80
CA GLY A 31 0.15 8.42 -20.04
C GLY A 31 -0.66 7.14 -19.94
N ARG A 32 -1.20 6.81 -18.76
CA ARG A 32 -2.09 5.65 -18.59
C ARG A 32 -3.39 6.06 -17.99
N ALA A 33 -4.49 5.60 -18.59
CA ALA A 33 -5.80 5.68 -17.97
C ALA A 33 -5.84 4.70 -16.80
N MET A 34 -6.27 5.16 -15.64
CA MET A 34 -6.44 4.30 -14.47
C MET A 34 -7.75 3.54 -14.59
N ALA A 35 -7.70 2.22 -14.36
CA ALA A 35 -8.89 1.40 -14.40
C ALA A 35 -9.82 1.77 -13.25
N ARG A 36 -11.11 1.91 -13.55
CA ARG A 36 -12.13 2.14 -12.55
C ARG A 36 -12.98 0.88 -12.41
N HIS A 37 -12.92 0.25 -11.25
CA HIS A 37 -13.66 -0.97 -10.96
C HIS A 37 -15.03 -0.68 -10.35
N ASN A 38 -15.13 0.41 -9.59
CA ASN A 38 -16.37 0.84 -8.94
C ASN A 38 -16.27 2.33 -8.58
N ARG A 39 -17.30 2.85 -7.91
CA ARG A 39 -17.36 4.27 -7.52
C ARG A 39 -16.27 4.68 -6.50
N ASN A 40 -15.71 3.73 -5.77
CA ASN A 40 -14.69 4.01 -4.76
C ASN A 40 -13.27 4.00 -5.32
N THR A 41 -13.08 3.47 -6.53
CA THR A 41 -11.77 3.38 -7.15
C THR A 41 -11.19 4.78 -7.38
N ILE A 42 -9.95 4.98 -6.93
CA ILE A 42 -9.20 6.20 -7.21
C ILE A 42 -8.67 6.10 -8.64
N ALA A 43 -9.27 6.84 -9.56
CA ALA A 43 -8.96 6.76 -10.99
C ALA A 43 -8.46 8.10 -11.56
N SER A 44 -7.99 9.00 -10.72
CA SER A 44 -7.45 10.31 -11.11
C SER A 44 -6.03 10.45 -10.56
N PRO A 45 -5.05 10.91 -11.37
CA PRO A 45 -3.68 11.11 -10.88
C PRO A 45 -3.61 12.02 -9.67
N ASP A 46 -4.39 13.10 -9.64
CA ASP A 46 -4.38 14.05 -8.51
C ASP A 46 -4.90 13.42 -7.22
N LYS A 47 -5.99 12.68 -7.32
CA LYS A 47 -6.55 11.98 -6.16
C LYS A 47 -5.62 10.88 -5.66
N LEU A 48 -4.99 10.17 -6.58
CA LEU A 48 -4.02 9.14 -6.22
C LEU A 48 -2.79 9.75 -5.55
N ALA A 49 -2.29 10.87 -6.05
CA ALA A 49 -1.16 11.56 -5.42
C ALA A 49 -1.45 11.94 -3.97
N ARG A 50 -2.65 12.44 -3.69
CA ARG A 50 -3.09 12.77 -2.33
C ARG A 50 -3.19 11.53 -1.44
N GLU A 51 -3.71 10.45 -2.00
CA GLU A 51 -3.80 9.17 -1.28
C GLU A 51 -2.41 8.62 -0.95
N LEU A 52 -1.48 8.67 -1.90
CA LEU A 52 -0.12 8.19 -1.68
C LEU A 52 0.62 9.02 -0.63
N LYS A 53 0.36 10.33 -0.57
CA LYS A 53 0.91 11.17 0.49
C LYS A 53 0.40 10.72 1.85
N LYS A 54 -0.90 10.43 1.96
CA LYS A 54 -1.51 9.91 3.18
C LYS A 54 -0.90 8.57 3.58
N VAL A 55 -0.67 7.68 2.61
CA VAL A 55 -0.03 6.38 2.85
C VAL A 55 1.36 6.58 3.44
N ARG A 56 2.15 7.50 2.89
CA ARG A 56 3.49 7.81 3.43
C ARG A 56 3.42 8.33 4.85
N GLU A 57 2.44 9.16 5.17
CA GLU A 57 2.26 9.71 6.52
C GLU A 57 1.86 8.63 7.53
N LEU A 58 0.99 7.72 7.13
CA LEU A 58 0.50 6.63 7.97
C LEU A 58 1.48 5.45 8.06
N GLY A 59 2.29 5.24 7.03
CA GLY A 59 3.17 4.08 6.92
C GLY A 59 2.48 2.82 6.42
N TYR A 60 1.25 2.92 5.99
CA TYR A 60 0.50 1.80 5.39
C TYR A 60 -0.56 2.32 4.42
N ALA A 61 -0.93 1.46 3.48
CA ALA A 61 -2.02 1.74 2.56
C ALA A 61 -3.30 1.04 3.04
N PHE A 62 -4.40 1.78 3.06
CA PHE A 62 -5.72 1.21 3.34
C PHE A 62 -6.54 1.28 2.06
N GLU A 63 -6.85 0.11 1.51
CA GLU A 63 -7.71 0.00 0.34
C GLU A 63 -9.13 -0.27 0.83
N ASP A 64 -10.03 0.67 0.60
CA ASP A 64 -11.40 0.65 1.11
C ASP A 64 -12.40 0.45 -0.02
N GLU A 65 -12.66 -0.81 -0.35
CA GLU A 65 -13.63 -1.19 -1.37
C GLU A 65 -13.33 -0.58 -2.75
N GLU A 66 -12.06 -0.31 -3.02
CA GLU A 66 -11.62 0.36 -4.27
C GLU A 66 -11.47 -0.62 -5.43
N GLY A 67 -11.04 -1.83 -5.14
CA GLY A 67 -10.94 -2.89 -6.14
C GLY A 67 -12.25 -3.66 -6.28
N GLU A 68 -12.89 -3.94 -5.17
CA GLU A 68 -14.13 -4.71 -5.12
C GLU A 68 -14.96 -4.29 -3.92
N ILE A 69 -16.23 -4.01 -4.15
CA ILE A 69 -17.17 -3.65 -3.07
C ILE A 69 -17.27 -4.84 -2.09
N GLY A 70 -17.25 -4.55 -0.81
CA GLY A 70 -17.35 -5.54 0.26
C GLY A 70 -15.99 -6.05 0.76
N PHE A 71 -14.88 -5.61 0.14
CA PHE A 71 -13.53 -6.05 0.52
C PHE A 71 -12.63 -4.88 0.86
N ARG A 72 -11.74 -5.10 1.82
CA ARG A 72 -10.74 -4.14 2.27
C ARG A 72 -9.38 -4.82 2.38
N CYS A 73 -8.33 -4.02 2.27
CA CYS A 73 -6.95 -4.52 2.33
C CYS A 73 -6.07 -3.48 3.01
N ILE A 74 -5.08 -3.96 3.77
CA ILE A 74 -4.04 -3.11 4.35
C ILE A 74 -2.72 -3.59 3.79
N GLY A 75 -1.95 -2.69 3.17
CA GLY A 75 -0.65 -3.00 2.58
C GLY A 75 0.46 -2.22 3.26
N VAL A 76 1.59 -2.88 3.54
CA VAL A 76 2.76 -2.28 4.19
C VAL A 76 4.00 -2.63 3.36
N PRO A 77 4.88 -1.65 3.09
CA PRO A 77 6.07 -1.92 2.27
C PRO A 77 7.11 -2.76 3.00
N VAL A 78 7.88 -3.51 2.21
CA VAL A 78 9.05 -4.27 2.66
C VAL A 78 10.28 -3.70 1.96
N TYR A 79 11.35 -3.48 2.71
CA TYR A 79 12.57 -2.85 2.23
C TYR A 79 13.70 -3.87 2.12
N ASP A 80 14.61 -3.67 1.16
CA ASP A 80 15.82 -4.47 1.02
C ASP A 80 17.00 -3.85 1.80
N SER A 81 18.19 -4.42 1.65
CA SER A 81 19.40 -3.94 2.32
C SER A 81 19.84 -2.54 1.89
N ALA A 82 19.38 -2.09 0.72
CA ALA A 82 19.64 -0.73 0.23
C ALA A 82 18.53 0.24 0.65
N ASN A 83 17.60 -0.20 1.53
CA ASN A 83 16.46 0.57 2.01
C ASN A 83 15.50 1.00 0.89
N LYS A 84 15.43 0.20 -0.16
CA LYS A 84 14.48 0.38 -1.27
C LYS A 84 13.30 -0.55 -1.08
N VAL A 85 12.12 -0.06 -1.42
CA VAL A 85 10.91 -0.88 -1.41
C VAL A 85 10.98 -1.90 -2.54
N ILE A 86 10.93 -3.18 -2.18
CA ILE A 86 10.99 -4.27 -3.16
C ILE A 86 9.70 -5.09 -3.18
N SER A 87 8.89 -5.00 -2.15
CA SER A 87 7.68 -5.80 -2.02
C SER A 87 6.74 -5.14 -1.03
N ALA A 88 5.60 -5.76 -0.79
CA ALA A 88 4.68 -5.34 0.25
C ALA A 88 3.99 -6.57 0.86
N VAL A 89 3.68 -6.46 2.13
CA VAL A 89 2.87 -7.45 2.86
C VAL A 89 1.49 -6.88 3.01
N SER A 90 0.47 -7.69 2.81
CA SER A 90 -0.90 -7.22 2.96
C SER A 90 -1.77 -8.24 3.69
N VAL A 91 -2.83 -7.71 4.30
CA VAL A 91 -3.93 -8.50 4.82
C VAL A 91 -5.21 -8.00 4.15
N ALA A 92 -6.01 -8.94 3.67
CA ALA A 92 -7.26 -8.63 2.98
C ALA A 92 -8.41 -9.39 3.63
N GLY A 93 -9.58 -8.82 3.56
CA GLY A 93 -10.77 -9.44 4.10
C GLY A 93 -12.02 -8.68 3.73
N THR A 94 -13.14 -9.15 4.23
CA THR A 94 -14.43 -8.46 4.05
C THR A 94 -14.48 -7.21 4.92
N THR A 95 -15.42 -6.33 4.62
CA THR A 95 -15.64 -5.13 5.44
C THR A 95 -15.98 -5.47 6.90
N ALA A 96 -16.60 -6.63 7.13
CA ALA A 96 -16.90 -7.10 8.49
C ALA A 96 -15.63 -7.57 9.22
N GLN A 97 -14.70 -8.19 8.50
CA GLN A 97 -13.43 -8.67 9.06
C GLN A 97 -12.45 -7.52 9.30
N ILE A 98 -12.50 -6.49 8.46
CA ILE A 98 -11.64 -5.30 8.57
C ILE A 98 -12.52 -4.06 8.68
N PRO A 99 -13.16 -3.84 9.84
CA PRO A 99 -13.90 -2.59 10.05
C PRO A 99 -12.93 -1.41 10.13
N LYS A 100 -13.37 -0.23 9.71
CA LYS A 100 -12.52 0.97 9.69
C LYS A 100 -11.90 1.28 11.05
N GLU A 101 -12.62 1.01 12.12
CA GLU A 101 -12.19 1.28 13.49
C GLU A 101 -11.00 0.41 13.92
N ARG A 102 -10.80 -0.72 13.23
CA ARG A 102 -9.70 -1.65 13.52
C ARG A 102 -8.52 -1.51 12.56
N ALA A 103 -8.65 -0.68 11.54
CA ALA A 103 -7.64 -0.58 10.48
C ALA A 103 -6.25 -0.23 11.03
N ALA A 104 -6.15 0.77 11.90
CA ALA A 104 -4.87 1.18 12.48
C ALA A 104 -4.24 0.07 13.33
N LYS A 105 -5.03 -0.67 14.09
CA LYS A 105 -4.56 -1.77 14.93
C LYS A 105 -4.06 -2.94 14.07
N LEU A 106 -4.81 -3.29 13.03
CA LEU A 106 -4.40 -4.32 12.08
C LEU A 106 -3.13 -3.90 11.33
N ALA A 107 -3.05 -2.63 10.96
CA ALA A 107 -1.86 -2.09 10.30
C ALA A 107 -0.62 -2.24 11.17
N SER A 108 -0.74 -2.07 12.48
CA SER A 108 0.38 -2.26 13.42
C SER A 108 0.91 -3.69 13.38
N VAL A 109 0.01 -4.67 13.30
CA VAL A 109 0.40 -6.08 13.20
C VAL A 109 1.10 -6.35 11.87
N VAL A 110 0.56 -5.85 10.77
CA VAL A 110 1.16 -6.03 9.45
C VAL A 110 2.52 -5.32 9.36
N LYS A 111 2.63 -4.14 9.97
CA LYS A 111 3.91 -3.40 10.03
C LYS A 111 4.98 -4.21 10.77
N ALA A 112 4.62 -4.85 11.88
CA ALA A 112 5.57 -5.69 12.64
C ALA A 112 6.09 -6.84 11.78
N THR A 113 5.22 -7.47 11.00
CA THR A 113 5.60 -8.54 10.08
C THR A 113 6.50 -8.00 8.95
N ALA A 114 6.14 -6.87 8.37
CA ALA A 114 6.94 -6.24 7.31
C ALA A 114 8.32 -5.82 7.82
N LEU A 115 8.39 -5.30 9.05
CA LEU A 115 9.64 -4.95 9.70
C LEU A 115 10.54 -6.17 9.84
N GLU A 116 10.01 -7.27 10.34
CA GLU A 116 10.75 -8.51 10.52
C GLU A 116 11.32 -9.03 9.20
N ILE A 117 10.52 -9.02 8.13
CA ILE A 117 10.98 -9.41 6.80
C ILE A 117 12.08 -8.47 6.31
N SER A 118 11.90 -7.16 6.48
CA SER A 118 12.89 -6.16 6.05
C SER A 118 14.22 -6.34 6.78
N GLU A 119 14.18 -6.63 8.08
CA GLU A 119 15.39 -6.89 8.87
C GLU A 119 16.14 -8.12 8.37
N HIS A 120 15.41 -9.19 8.02
CA HIS A 120 16.02 -10.38 7.43
C HIS A 120 16.68 -10.09 6.07
N LEU A 121 16.19 -9.06 5.37
CA LEU A 121 16.78 -8.60 4.10
C LEU A 121 17.89 -7.57 4.32
N GLY A 122 18.21 -7.23 5.57
CA GLY A 122 19.30 -6.32 5.89
C GLY A 122 18.95 -4.84 5.93
N SER A 123 17.68 -4.49 5.95
CA SER A 123 17.25 -3.10 6.01
C SER A 123 17.42 -2.51 7.41
N ASN A 124 17.84 -1.25 7.47
CA ASN A 124 17.95 -0.49 8.71
C ASN A 124 16.95 0.67 8.77
N THR A 125 16.20 0.92 7.68
CA THR A 125 15.30 2.05 7.57
C THR A 125 14.20 2.04 8.63
N ILE A 126 13.69 0.86 8.94
CA ILE A 126 12.53 0.70 9.81
C ILE A 126 12.89 0.88 11.28
N ALA A 127 14.13 0.64 11.66
CA ALA A 127 14.57 0.84 13.03
C ALA A 127 14.43 2.29 13.49
N ALA A 128 14.58 3.26 12.59
CA ALA A 128 14.39 4.68 12.88
C ALA A 128 12.91 5.07 13.01
N ASP A 129 12.04 4.37 12.28
CA ASP A 129 10.61 4.68 12.24
C ASP A 129 9.82 3.99 13.37
N SER A 130 10.39 3.00 14.01
CA SER A 130 9.74 2.26 15.09
C SER A 130 9.84 2.94 16.46
N GLU A 131 10.57 4.05 16.53
CA GLU A 131 10.68 4.86 17.76
C GLU A 131 9.55 5.94 17.83
#